data_14acc9dc72b575f4688e7fc0ebce6419
#
_entry.id   14acc9dc72b575f4688e7fc0ebce6419
#
_cell.length_a   1.000
_cell.length_b   1.000
_cell.length_c   1.000
_cell.angle_alpha   90.00
_cell.angle_beta   90.00
_cell.angle_gamma   90.00
#
_symmetry.space_group_name_H-M   'P 1'
#
loop_
_entity.id
_entity.type
_entity.pdbx_description
1 polymer ?
#
loop_
_entity_poly.entity_id
_entity_poly.type
_entity_poly.pdbx_seq_one_letter_code
_entity_poly.pdbx_strand_id
1 'polypeptide(L)'
;MSVAALFLVVIFLVVLCTDPLGNNGCGPSESMMTSGDAPETADSDVSQSNDASSDTAADTSDQTSGSTDDNMTTSSDWCLLLVNSTHPLADDYSVDLTELRNGQSVDTRILSDLQEMFDAARSEDIYPIVSDAYRTREDQQTLMDDVIQNYEDEGYSSEEASSKAEQVIAKPGTSEHETGLAIDIAGDDDYDQDTDSVLEWMNSNAYKYGFILRYPSGKESVTGAEAENDHYRYVGKEAAKVIHDQGICLEEYLSQNN
;
A
#
# COMPACT_ATOMS: atom_id res chain seq x y z
N MET A 1 -2.48 -12.54 28.71
CA MET A 1 -2.64 -12.73 27.27
C MET A 1 -2.60 -11.35 26.67
N SER A 2 -1.68 -11.10 25.75
CA SER A 2 -1.44 -9.76 25.21
C SER A 2 -2.60 -9.33 24.33
N VAL A 3 -3.04 -8.10 24.45
CA VAL A 3 -4.16 -7.50 23.68
C VAL A 3 -3.89 -7.56 22.17
N ALA A 4 -2.61 -7.59 21.76
CA ALA A 4 -2.18 -7.73 20.38
C ALA A 4 -2.64 -9.02 19.66
N ALA A 5 -2.92 -10.10 20.41
CA ALA A 5 -3.39 -11.36 19.81
C ALA A 5 -4.89 -11.36 19.47
N LEU A 6 -5.66 -10.35 19.91
CA LEU A 6 -7.09 -10.25 19.64
C LEU A 6 -7.39 -9.51 18.33
N PHE A 7 -6.48 -8.64 17.87
CA PHE A 7 -6.68 -7.81 16.69
C PHE A 7 -6.62 -8.57 15.36
N LEU A 8 -5.76 -9.58 15.24
CA LEU A 8 -5.68 -10.42 14.03
C LEU A 8 -6.97 -11.24 13.77
N VAL A 9 -7.78 -11.46 14.80
CA VAL A 9 -9.02 -12.25 14.68
C VAL A 9 -10.20 -11.38 14.21
N VAL A 10 -10.21 -10.07 14.48
CA VAL A 10 -11.34 -9.19 14.17
C VAL A 10 -11.35 -8.77 12.69
N ILE A 11 -10.18 -8.58 12.08
CA ILE A 11 -10.09 -8.23 10.64
C ILE A 11 -10.49 -9.43 9.75
N PHE A 12 -10.25 -10.68 10.19
CA PHE A 12 -10.63 -11.88 9.44
C PHE A 12 -12.12 -12.24 9.53
N LEU A 13 -12.88 -11.70 10.49
CA LEU A 13 -14.29 -12.07 10.72
C LEU A 13 -15.30 -11.22 9.94
N VAL A 14 -14.90 -10.05 9.42
CA VAL A 14 -15.79 -9.17 8.65
C VAL A 14 -15.99 -9.63 7.20
N VAL A 15 -15.09 -10.49 6.66
CA VAL A 15 -15.16 -10.97 5.26
C VAL A 15 -16.06 -12.22 5.08
N LEU A 16 -16.54 -12.85 6.15
CA LEU A 16 -17.27 -14.14 6.07
C LEU A 16 -18.79 -14.09 6.23
N CYS A 17 -19.43 -12.95 6.27
CA CYS A 17 -20.88 -12.86 6.47
C CYS A 17 -21.65 -12.07 5.40
N THR A 18 -21.51 -12.40 4.10
CA THR A 18 -22.54 -12.08 3.12
C THR A 18 -22.60 -13.13 2.00
N ASP A 19 -23.24 -14.25 2.24
CA ASP A 19 -23.94 -14.99 1.19
C ASP A 19 -25.20 -15.65 1.76
N PRO A 20 -26.39 -15.21 1.37
CA PRO A 20 -27.57 -16.03 1.45
C PRO A 20 -28.02 -16.38 0.03
N LEU A 21 -27.94 -17.64 -0.35
CA LEU A 21 -29.00 -18.38 -1.00
C LEU A 21 -28.45 -19.63 -1.68
N GLY A 22 -28.87 -20.76 -1.15
CA GLY A 22 -28.54 -22.06 -1.68
C GLY A 22 -29.24 -22.38 -3.00
N ASN A 23 -28.67 -23.28 -3.74
CA ASN A 23 -29.45 -24.30 -4.45
C ASN A 23 -28.66 -25.59 -4.68
N ASN A 24 -29.31 -26.71 -4.38
CA ASN A 24 -28.89 -28.08 -4.55
C ASN A 24 -28.79 -28.50 -6.01
N GLY A 25 -27.88 -29.44 -6.32
CA GLY A 25 -28.01 -30.24 -7.54
C GLY A 25 -26.75 -31.00 -7.93
N CYS A 26 -26.53 -32.11 -7.30
CA CYS A 26 -26.29 -33.48 -7.75
C CYS A 26 -25.55 -33.78 -9.06
N GLY A 27 -24.41 -34.47 -8.96
CA GLY A 27 -24.11 -35.68 -9.70
C GLY A 27 -23.02 -35.63 -10.74
N PRO A 28 -22.18 -36.65 -10.80
CA PRO A 28 -20.93 -36.66 -11.58
C PRO A 28 -21.10 -37.36 -12.93
N SER A 29 -20.23 -37.07 -13.91
CA SER A 29 -19.90 -38.04 -14.95
C SER A 29 -18.50 -37.83 -15.49
N GLU A 30 -17.79 -38.93 -15.45
CA GLU A 30 -16.49 -39.19 -16.05
C GLU A 30 -16.52 -39.09 -17.58
N SER A 31 -15.37 -38.84 -18.17
CA SER A 31 -14.75 -39.71 -19.15
C SER A 31 -14.12 -39.03 -20.36
N MET A 32 -12.84 -39.37 -20.51
CA MET A 32 -12.05 -39.79 -21.66
C MET A 32 -11.52 -38.76 -22.70
N MET A 33 -10.21 -38.64 -22.64
CA MET A 33 -9.18 -38.89 -23.70
C MET A 33 -9.52 -38.50 -25.15
N THR A 34 -8.64 -37.73 -25.79
CA THR A 34 -7.71 -38.24 -26.82
C THR A 34 -6.76 -37.14 -27.34
N SER A 35 -5.53 -37.57 -27.52
CA SER A 35 -4.39 -37.11 -28.28
C SER A 35 -4.65 -36.42 -29.63
N GLY A 36 -3.67 -35.60 -30.03
CA GLY A 36 -3.41 -35.36 -31.45
C GLY A 36 -2.70 -34.03 -31.70
N ASP A 37 -1.41 -34.14 -31.81
CA ASP A 37 -0.50 -33.76 -32.87
C ASP A 37 -0.31 -32.30 -33.27
N ALA A 38 0.97 -31.89 -33.19
CA ALA A 38 1.56 -30.81 -33.98
C ALA A 38 1.85 -31.26 -35.41
N PRO A 39 2.12 -30.38 -36.37
CA PRO A 39 3.47 -29.95 -36.69
C PRO A 39 3.59 -28.48 -37.18
N GLU A 40 4.69 -27.84 -36.82
CA GLU A 40 5.91 -27.48 -37.59
C GLU A 40 5.80 -26.58 -38.82
N THR A 41 6.75 -25.59 -38.81
CA THR A 41 7.50 -24.92 -39.89
C THR A 41 6.79 -23.81 -40.68
N ALA A 42 7.38 -22.71 -41.05
CA ALA A 42 8.69 -22.18 -41.40
C ALA A 42 8.48 -20.69 -41.73
N ASP A 43 9.34 -19.81 -41.34
CA ASP A 43 10.52 -19.22 -42.02
C ASP A 43 10.28 -18.13 -43.07
N SER A 44 11.17 -17.18 -43.08
CA SER A 44 11.59 -16.13 -44.02
C SER A 44 11.06 -14.70 -43.69
N ASP A 45 11.90 -13.82 -43.32
CA ASP A 45 13.18 -13.23 -43.81
C ASP A 45 12.96 -11.87 -44.51
N VAL A 46 13.79 -10.89 -44.08
CA VAL A 46 14.47 -9.80 -44.85
C VAL A 46 13.69 -8.51 -45.20
N SER A 47 14.07 -7.38 -44.75
CA SER A 47 15.04 -6.35 -45.17
C SER A 47 14.63 -4.96 -44.68
N GLN A 48 15.54 -4.34 -43.99
CA GLN A 48 16.36 -3.13 -44.25
C GLN A 48 15.85 -2.10 -45.28
N SER A 49 15.85 -0.83 -44.83
CA SER A 49 16.73 0.27 -45.23
C SER A 49 16.20 1.62 -44.71
N ASN A 50 17.02 2.32 -43.91
CA ASN A 50 17.74 3.55 -44.22
C ASN A 50 16.93 4.61 -45.03
N ASP A 51 16.85 5.83 -44.52
CA ASP A 51 17.84 6.87 -44.75
C ASP A 51 17.52 8.19 -44.01
N ALA A 52 18.51 8.93 -43.79
CA ALA A 52 18.84 10.10 -43.09
C ALA A 52 18.40 11.45 -43.74
N SER A 53 18.69 12.49 -42.98
CA SER A 53 19.02 13.89 -43.28
C SER A 53 17.92 14.90 -43.00
N SER A 54 18.18 15.75 -42.09
CA SER A 54 19.05 16.93 -41.92
C SER A 54 18.32 18.26 -42.12
N ASP A 55 18.57 19.10 -41.12
CA ASP A 55 18.87 20.56 -41.13
C ASP A 55 17.71 21.59 -41.15
N THR A 56 17.73 22.51 -40.29
CA THR A 56 18.38 23.74 -40.04
C THR A 56 17.49 24.77 -39.32
N ALA A 57 17.98 25.22 -38.18
CA ALA A 57 17.97 26.54 -37.54
C ALA A 57 17.04 27.67 -38.00
N ALA A 58 16.49 28.43 -37.08
CA ALA A 58 16.79 29.80 -36.64
C ALA A 58 15.61 30.41 -35.87
N ASP A 59 15.89 30.75 -34.61
CA ASP A 59 15.93 32.09 -33.99
C ASP A 59 14.72 33.02 -34.23
N THR A 60 14.08 33.39 -33.14
CA THR A 60 13.84 34.78 -32.75
C THR A 60 13.21 34.86 -31.33
N SER A 61 13.91 35.56 -30.48
CA SER A 61 13.52 36.07 -29.16
C SER A 61 12.22 36.88 -29.17
N ASP A 62 11.38 36.70 -28.13
CA ASP A 62 10.79 37.87 -27.48
C ASP A 62 10.58 37.61 -25.97
N GLN A 63 11.07 38.53 -25.17
CA GLN A 63 10.90 38.59 -23.72
C GLN A 63 9.56 39.23 -23.40
N THR A 64 8.80 38.65 -22.50
CA THR A 64 7.95 39.43 -21.61
C THR A 64 7.93 38.80 -20.23
N SER A 65 8.40 39.56 -19.29
CA SER A 65 8.43 39.32 -17.85
C SER A 65 7.03 39.21 -17.26
N GLY A 66 6.92 38.33 -16.27
CA GLY A 66 5.78 38.42 -15.37
C GLY A 66 5.66 37.27 -14.40
N SER A 67 6.13 37.50 -13.21
CA SER A 67 5.74 36.91 -11.94
C SER A 67 6.22 35.49 -11.64
N THR A 68 7.29 35.48 -10.91
CA THR A 68 7.79 34.38 -10.09
C THR A 68 6.81 34.09 -8.94
N ASP A 69 6.22 32.91 -8.96
CA ASP A 69 5.93 32.14 -7.77
C ASP A 69 6.46 30.74 -8.04
N ASP A 70 7.78 30.65 -8.13
CA ASP A 70 8.52 29.39 -8.05
C ASP A 70 8.62 28.98 -6.57
N ASN A 71 7.53 28.45 -6.01
CA ASN A 71 7.68 27.48 -4.97
C ASN A 71 7.81 26.11 -5.69
N MET A 72 8.98 25.85 -6.25
CA MET A 72 9.40 24.52 -6.67
C MET A 72 9.53 23.66 -5.41
N THR A 73 8.42 23.12 -4.95
CA THR A 73 8.39 21.93 -4.09
C THR A 73 9.21 20.88 -4.82
N THR A 74 10.30 20.45 -4.22
CA THR A 74 11.16 19.42 -4.80
C THR A 74 10.31 18.19 -5.10
N SER A 75 10.59 17.50 -6.17
CA SER A 75 9.79 16.39 -6.74
C SER A 75 9.54 15.19 -5.78
N SER A 76 10.01 15.24 -4.55
CA SER A 76 9.90 14.22 -3.52
C SER A 76 8.92 14.55 -2.37
N ASP A 77 8.42 15.78 -2.26
CA ASP A 77 7.65 16.22 -1.09
C ASP A 77 6.26 15.59 -0.99
N TRP A 78 5.69 15.13 -2.12
CA TRP A 78 4.37 14.51 -2.16
C TRP A 78 4.27 13.21 -1.35
N CYS A 79 5.35 12.43 -1.24
CA CYS A 79 5.36 11.18 -0.48
C CYS A 79 5.77 11.37 0.98
N LEU A 80 6.21 12.58 1.37
CA LEU A 80 6.61 12.92 2.74
C LEU A 80 5.47 13.58 3.55
N LEU A 81 4.24 13.56 3.03
CA LEU A 81 3.07 14.06 3.72
C LEU A 81 2.87 13.31 5.06
N LEU A 82 2.97 14.02 6.17
CA LEU A 82 2.66 13.48 7.49
C LEU A 82 1.14 13.48 7.69
N VAL A 83 0.59 12.31 8.00
CA VAL A 83 -0.84 12.14 8.32
C VAL A 83 -0.98 11.41 9.64
N ASN A 84 -1.65 12.02 10.59
CA ASN A 84 -1.96 11.46 11.90
C ASN A 84 -3.03 12.32 12.61
N SER A 85 -3.36 12.04 13.85
CA SER A 85 -4.38 12.76 14.63
C SER A 85 -4.12 14.27 14.78
N THR A 86 -2.86 14.72 14.62
CA THR A 86 -2.46 16.13 14.73
C THR A 86 -2.22 16.79 13.37
N HIS A 87 -2.13 15.99 12.31
CA HIS A 87 -1.92 16.42 10.92
C HIS A 87 -2.96 15.72 10.03
N PRO A 88 -4.23 16.15 10.08
CA PRO A 88 -5.28 15.55 9.26
C PRO A 88 -5.10 15.93 7.78
N LEU A 89 -5.56 15.03 6.90
CA LEU A 89 -5.68 15.32 5.47
C LEU A 89 -6.67 16.46 5.22
N ALA A 90 -6.35 17.29 4.23
CA ALA A 90 -7.29 18.30 3.74
C ALA A 90 -8.60 17.63 3.26
N ASP A 91 -9.72 18.37 3.37
CA ASP A 91 -11.03 17.82 2.97
C ASP A 91 -11.16 17.57 1.47
N ASP A 92 -10.35 18.28 0.67
CA ASP A 92 -10.26 18.16 -0.79
C ASP A 92 -9.08 17.29 -1.26
N TYR A 93 -8.41 16.58 -0.34
CA TYR A 93 -7.34 15.67 -0.72
C TYR A 93 -7.83 14.63 -1.72
N SER A 94 -7.07 14.45 -2.78
CA SER A 94 -7.38 13.46 -3.81
C SER A 94 -6.07 12.85 -4.34
N VAL A 95 -6.15 11.62 -4.79
CA VAL A 95 -5.02 10.84 -5.30
C VAL A 95 -5.46 10.02 -6.51
N ASP A 96 -4.58 9.92 -7.50
CA ASP A 96 -4.79 9.03 -8.64
C ASP A 96 -4.42 7.60 -8.23
N LEU A 97 -5.38 6.70 -8.33
CA LEU A 97 -5.26 5.33 -7.85
C LEU A 97 -5.06 4.34 -8.99
N THR A 98 -4.30 3.29 -8.71
CA THR A 98 -4.21 2.09 -9.55
C THR A 98 -4.64 0.87 -8.75
N GLU A 99 -5.59 0.12 -9.29
CA GLU A 99 -6.06 -1.14 -8.69
C GLU A 99 -5.03 -2.26 -8.93
N LEU A 100 -4.73 -2.99 -7.86
CA LEU A 100 -3.89 -4.18 -7.86
C LEU A 100 -4.73 -5.42 -8.24
N ARG A 101 -4.06 -6.53 -8.56
CA ARG A 101 -4.73 -7.77 -9.00
C ARG A 101 -5.72 -8.36 -8.01
N ASN A 102 -5.53 -8.08 -6.72
CA ASN A 102 -6.39 -8.56 -5.64
C ASN A 102 -7.49 -7.55 -5.23
N GLY A 103 -7.70 -6.49 -6.03
CA GLY A 103 -8.74 -5.49 -5.80
C GLY A 103 -8.33 -4.34 -4.87
N GLN A 104 -7.20 -4.42 -4.21
CA GLN A 104 -6.65 -3.31 -3.44
C GLN A 104 -6.19 -2.19 -4.37
N SER A 105 -6.17 -0.95 -3.89
CA SER A 105 -5.75 0.21 -4.70
C SER A 105 -4.64 0.99 -4.01
N VAL A 106 -3.69 1.51 -4.78
CA VAL A 106 -2.59 2.33 -4.29
C VAL A 106 -2.43 3.59 -5.14
N ASP A 107 -1.74 4.59 -4.62
CA ASP A 107 -1.30 5.74 -5.42
C ASP A 107 -0.53 5.26 -6.64
N THR A 108 -0.94 5.70 -7.82
CA THR A 108 -0.33 5.29 -9.10
C THR A 108 1.19 5.52 -9.13
N ARG A 109 1.68 6.53 -8.42
CA ARG A 109 3.09 6.92 -8.39
C ARG A 109 3.98 5.89 -7.69
N ILE A 110 3.45 5.12 -6.74
CA ILE A 110 4.22 4.11 -5.99
C ILE A 110 4.23 2.73 -6.66
N LEU A 111 3.38 2.51 -7.66
CA LEU A 111 3.16 1.18 -8.25
C LEU A 111 4.44 0.51 -8.76
N SER A 112 5.31 1.29 -9.42
CA SER A 112 6.58 0.75 -9.96
C SER A 112 7.50 0.24 -8.87
N ASP A 113 7.65 1.01 -7.80
CA ASP A 113 8.53 0.65 -6.68
C ASP A 113 7.95 -0.52 -5.86
N LEU A 114 6.61 -0.54 -5.69
CA LEU A 114 5.91 -1.67 -5.08
C LEU A 114 6.12 -2.96 -5.88
N GLN A 115 6.03 -2.88 -7.20
CA GLN A 115 6.25 -4.03 -8.07
C GLN A 115 7.70 -4.51 -8.03
N GLU A 116 8.68 -3.61 -8.07
CA GLU A 116 10.10 -3.95 -7.91
C GLU A 116 10.35 -4.67 -6.57
N MET A 117 9.74 -4.19 -5.48
CA MET A 117 9.86 -4.79 -4.16
C MET A 117 9.31 -6.22 -4.14
N PHE A 118 8.12 -6.43 -4.68
CA PHE A 118 7.49 -7.75 -4.72
C PHE A 118 8.22 -8.72 -5.66
N ASP A 119 8.75 -8.24 -6.78
CA ASP A 119 9.54 -9.08 -7.70
C ASP A 119 10.87 -9.49 -7.05
N ALA A 120 11.49 -8.61 -6.27
CA ALA A 120 12.68 -8.96 -5.50
C ALA A 120 12.38 -10.02 -4.42
N ALA A 121 11.29 -9.87 -3.66
CA ALA A 121 10.87 -10.86 -2.68
C ALA A 121 10.62 -12.23 -3.33
N ARG A 122 9.88 -12.26 -4.45
CA ARG A 122 9.62 -13.50 -5.20
C ARG A 122 10.88 -14.17 -5.73
N SER A 123 11.90 -13.39 -6.07
CA SER A 123 13.19 -13.95 -6.51
C SER A 123 13.94 -14.69 -5.40
N GLU A 124 13.53 -14.48 -4.14
CA GLU A 124 14.03 -15.15 -2.93
C GLU A 124 13.00 -16.15 -2.36
N ASP A 125 12.00 -16.56 -3.17
CA ASP A 125 10.92 -17.48 -2.79
C ASP A 125 10.04 -16.94 -1.63
N ILE A 126 9.93 -15.62 -1.51
CA ILE A 126 9.03 -14.92 -0.58
C ILE A 126 7.88 -14.30 -1.37
N TYR A 127 6.64 -14.58 -0.96
CA TYR A 127 5.44 -14.20 -1.70
C TYR A 127 4.55 -13.26 -0.85
N PRO A 128 4.85 -11.93 -0.86
CA PRO A 128 4.01 -10.96 -0.18
C PRO A 128 2.72 -10.69 -0.96
N ILE A 129 1.65 -10.35 -0.22
CA ILE A 129 0.41 -9.79 -0.75
C ILE A 129 0.09 -8.49 0.00
N VAL A 130 -0.51 -7.53 -0.68
CA VAL A 130 -1.10 -6.35 -0.04
C VAL A 130 -2.45 -6.78 0.54
N SER A 131 -2.55 -6.87 1.86
CA SER A 131 -3.78 -7.29 2.55
C SER A 131 -4.77 -6.14 2.70
N ASP A 132 -4.28 -4.89 2.86
CA ASP A 132 -5.07 -3.66 2.84
C ASP A 132 -4.23 -2.51 2.26
N ALA A 133 -4.90 -1.49 1.66
CA ALA A 133 -4.23 -0.36 1.04
C ALA A 133 -5.09 0.92 1.12
N TYR A 134 -5.44 1.53 -0.02
CA TYR A 134 -6.24 2.74 -0.01
C TYR A 134 -7.64 2.49 0.55
N ARG A 135 -8.04 3.34 1.47
CA ARG A 135 -9.39 3.46 2.00
C ARG A 135 -9.92 4.87 1.77
N THR A 136 -11.15 5.00 1.33
CA THR A 136 -11.83 6.29 1.30
C THR A 136 -12.11 6.76 2.73
N ARG A 137 -12.36 8.05 2.92
CA ARG A 137 -12.77 8.58 4.23
C ARG A 137 -14.08 7.92 4.73
N GLU A 138 -14.97 7.53 3.82
CA GLU A 138 -16.22 6.82 4.13
C GLU A 138 -15.95 5.38 4.59
N ASP A 139 -15.03 4.67 3.92
CA ASP A 139 -14.60 3.33 4.34
C ASP A 139 -13.92 3.38 5.72
N GLN A 140 -13.08 4.39 5.96
CA GLN A 140 -12.45 4.61 7.27
C GLN A 140 -13.47 4.88 8.37
N GLN A 141 -14.56 5.62 8.07
CA GLN A 141 -15.65 5.84 9.02
C GLN A 141 -16.40 4.54 9.29
N THR A 142 -16.69 3.75 8.25
CA THR A 142 -17.34 2.46 8.39
C THR A 142 -16.52 1.52 9.28
N LEU A 143 -15.21 1.44 9.05
CA LEU A 143 -14.30 0.66 9.88
C LEU A 143 -14.31 1.11 11.35
N MET A 144 -14.32 2.43 11.59
CA MET A 144 -14.42 3.00 12.94
C MET A 144 -15.74 2.61 13.61
N ASP A 145 -16.86 2.71 12.89
CA ASP A 145 -18.18 2.38 13.41
C ASP A 145 -18.29 0.89 13.75
N ASP A 146 -17.72 0.01 12.93
CA ASP A 146 -17.65 -1.43 13.18
C ASP A 146 -16.83 -1.76 14.42
N VAL A 147 -15.70 -1.11 14.63
CA VAL A 147 -14.87 -1.30 15.84
C VAL A 147 -15.60 -0.81 17.09
N ILE A 148 -16.29 0.33 17.02
CA ILE A 148 -17.13 0.83 18.12
C ILE A 148 -18.22 -0.19 18.45
N GLN A 149 -18.93 -0.70 17.44
CA GLN A 149 -19.98 -1.68 17.61
C GLN A 149 -19.46 -2.98 18.29
N ASN A 150 -18.29 -3.45 17.89
CA ASN A 150 -17.67 -4.63 18.50
C ASN A 150 -17.40 -4.41 20.01
N TYR A 151 -16.90 -3.23 20.40
CA TYR A 151 -16.72 -2.92 21.83
C TYR A 151 -18.05 -2.78 22.57
N GLU A 152 -19.11 -2.24 21.94
CA GLU A 152 -20.46 -2.21 22.52
C GLU A 152 -21.02 -3.62 22.74
N ASP A 153 -20.80 -4.51 21.77
CA ASP A 153 -21.22 -5.94 21.87
C ASP A 153 -20.45 -6.69 22.97
N GLU A 154 -19.21 -6.26 23.27
CA GLU A 154 -18.45 -6.75 24.44
C GLU A 154 -18.97 -6.19 25.78
N GLY A 155 -19.90 -5.22 25.74
CA GLY A 155 -20.58 -4.66 26.92
C GLY A 155 -20.02 -3.33 27.42
N TYR A 156 -19.15 -2.65 26.66
CA TYR A 156 -18.73 -1.29 26.95
C TYR A 156 -19.85 -0.30 26.64
N SER A 157 -19.89 0.81 27.33
CA SER A 157 -20.77 1.93 26.98
C SER A 157 -20.31 2.58 25.66
N SER A 158 -21.20 3.24 24.94
CA SER A 158 -20.86 3.92 23.65
C SER A 158 -19.69 4.92 23.81
N GLU A 159 -19.57 5.60 24.96
CA GLU A 159 -18.47 6.52 25.25
C GLU A 159 -17.15 5.76 25.43
N GLU A 160 -17.16 4.67 26.19
CA GLU A 160 -15.99 3.81 26.38
C GLU A 160 -15.59 3.10 25.09
N ALA A 161 -16.56 2.59 24.32
CA ALA A 161 -16.35 1.93 23.05
C ALA A 161 -15.68 2.89 22.03
N SER A 162 -16.20 4.11 21.90
CA SER A 162 -15.62 5.15 21.04
C SER A 162 -14.19 5.50 21.47
N SER A 163 -13.95 5.68 22.78
CA SER A 163 -12.62 5.98 23.30
C SER A 163 -11.61 4.86 23.05
N LYS A 164 -12.06 3.60 23.10
CA LYS A 164 -11.23 2.43 22.78
C LYS A 164 -10.94 2.32 21.29
N ALA A 165 -11.95 2.53 20.45
CA ALA A 165 -11.81 2.51 19.00
C ALA A 165 -10.77 3.56 18.54
N GLU A 166 -10.79 4.77 19.09
CA GLU A 166 -9.82 5.83 18.78
C GLU A 166 -8.37 5.50 19.17
N GLN A 167 -8.14 4.50 20.01
CA GLN A 167 -6.78 4.06 20.38
C GLN A 167 -6.20 3.06 19.39
N VAL A 168 -7.06 2.43 18.58
CA VAL A 168 -6.67 1.31 17.71
C VAL A 168 -6.95 1.57 16.23
N ILE A 169 -7.85 2.49 15.92
CA ILE A 169 -8.19 2.87 14.55
C ILE A 169 -8.07 4.39 14.40
N ALA A 170 -7.40 4.84 13.38
CA ALA A 170 -7.30 6.25 13.02
C ALA A 170 -8.69 6.82 12.66
N LYS A 171 -8.96 8.05 13.10
CA LYS A 171 -10.20 8.75 12.70
C LYS A 171 -10.19 9.03 11.19
N PRO A 172 -11.38 9.10 10.56
CA PRO A 172 -11.49 9.58 9.19
C PRO A 172 -10.77 10.91 8.97
N GLY A 173 -9.97 10.98 7.92
CA GLY A 173 -9.10 12.13 7.63
C GLY A 173 -7.74 12.08 8.34
N THR A 174 -7.45 11.07 9.16
CA THR A 174 -6.17 10.96 9.87
C THR A 174 -5.47 9.62 9.66
N SER A 175 -5.99 8.79 8.76
CA SER A 175 -5.41 7.51 8.36
C SER A 175 -4.46 7.67 7.17
N GLU A 176 -3.28 7.07 7.23
CA GLU A 176 -2.35 7.03 6.10
C GLU A 176 -2.90 6.22 4.92
N HIS A 177 -3.82 5.27 5.13
CA HIS A 177 -4.51 4.56 4.05
C HIS A 177 -5.32 5.50 3.15
N GLU A 178 -5.84 6.62 3.67
CA GLU A 178 -6.54 7.61 2.85
C GLU A 178 -5.62 8.37 1.88
N THR A 179 -4.30 8.18 1.99
CA THR A 179 -3.32 8.76 1.06
C THR A 179 -3.04 7.91 -0.17
N GLY A 180 -3.30 6.60 -0.10
CA GLY A 180 -2.84 5.62 -1.08
C GLY A 180 -1.34 5.31 -1.00
N LEU A 181 -0.63 5.84 0.02
CA LEU A 181 0.81 5.64 0.23
C LEU A 181 1.11 4.57 1.28
N ALA A 182 0.11 4.11 2.02
CA ALA A 182 0.24 3.06 3.03
C ALA A 182 -0.35 1.75 2.51
N ILE A 183 0.30 0.66 2.89
CA ILE A 183 -0.10 -0.71 2.58
C ILE A 183 0.15 -1.59 3.78
N ASP A 184 -0.78 -2.51 4.04
CA ASP A 184 -0.57 -3.62 4.96
C ASP A 184 -0.17 -4.86 4.19
N ILE A 185 0.77 -5.62 4.74
CA ILE A 185 1.41 -6.76 4.06
C ILE A 185 1.14 -8.04 4.83
N ALA A 186 0.81 -9.09 4.09
CA ALA A 186 0.69 -10.46 4.59
C ALA A 186 1.42 -11.46 3.68
N GLY A 187 1.47 -12.72 4.09
CA GLY A 187 1.83 -13.83 3.22
C GLY A 187 0.71 -14.15 2.24
N ASP A 188 1.05 -14.54 1.03
CA ASP A 188 0.10 -14.93 0.00
C ASP A 188 -0.35 -16.38 0.22
N ASP A 189 -1.61 -16.60 0.57
CA ASP A 189 -2.20 -17.91 0.84
C ASP A 189 -2.18 -18.82 -0.39
N ASP A 190 -2.20 -18.27 -1.60
CA ASP A 190 -2.10 -19.05 -2.85
C ASP A 190 -0.75 -19.78 -2.97
N TYR A 191 0.26 -19.31 -2.24
CA TYR A 191 1.60 -19.90 -2.17
C TYR A 191 1.91 -20.55 -0.82
N ASP A 192 0.91 -20.70 0.08
CA ASP A 192 1.10 -21.21 1.45
C ASP A 192 2.22 -20.46 2.19
N GLN A 193 2.27 -19.13 1.98
CA GLN A 193 3.33 -18.28 2.47
C GLN A 193 3.05 -17.82 3.90
N ASP A 194 4.00 -18.11 4.79
CA ASP A 194 3.97 -17.64 6.17
C ASP A 194 4.17 -16.12 6.27
N THR A 195 3.24 -15.42 6.91
CA THR A 195 3.27 -13.97 7.07
C THR A 195 4.50 -13.49 7.85
N ASP A 196 4.93 -14.21 8.91
CA ASP A 196 6.09 -13.80 9.70
C ASP A 196 7.37 -13.79 8.84
N SER A 197 7.53 -14.76 7.95
CA SER A 197 8.65 -14.81 7.00
C SER A 197 8.64 -13.66 6.01
N VAL A 198 7.45 -13.28 5.53
CA VAL A 198 7.28 -12.11 4.65
C VAL A 198 7.68 -10.83 5.38
N LEU A 199 7.19 -10.63 6.60
CA LEU A 199 7.47 -9.43 7.39
C LEU A 199 8.95 -9.33 7.79
N GLU A 200 9.64 -10.45 8.03
CA GLU A 200 11.08 -10.46 8.26
C GLU A 200 11.85 -9.99 7.00
N TRP A 201 11.45 -10.47 5.81
CA TRP A 201 12.02 -10.00 4.55
C TRP A 201 11.73 -8.52 4.31
N MET A 202 10.49 -8.09 4.52
CA MET A 202 10.06 -6.69 4.37
C MET A 202 10.86 -5.74 5.27
N ASN A 203 11.01 -6.07 6.56
CA ASN A 203 11.81 -5.31 7.51
C ASN A 203 13.27 -5.12 7.07
N SER A 204 13.82 -6.11 6.36
CA SER A 204 15.21 -6.10 5.90
C SER A 204 15.40 -5.42 4.54
N ASN A 205 14.35 -5.26 3.75
CA ASN A 205 14.48 -4.91 2.34
C ASN A 205 13.60 -3.75 1.87
N ALA A 206 12.43 -3.51 2.47
CA ALA A 206 11.42 -2.57 1.98
C ALA A 206 11.98 -1.14 1.77
N TYR A 207 12.91 -0.70 2.61
CA TYR A 207 13.54 0.62 2.49
C TYR A 207 14.28 0.85 1.16
N LYS A 208 14.77 -0.21 0.52
CA LYS A 208 15.46 -0.15 -0.78
C LYS A 208 14.52 0.28 -1.91
N TYR A 209 13.21 0.07 -1.69
CA TYR A 209 12.14 0.37 -2.63
C TYR A 209 11.29 1.57 -2.21
N GLY A 210 11.72 2.29 -1.18
CA GLY A 210 11.06 3.51 -0.73
C GLY A 210 9.98 3.31 0.34
N PHE A 211 9.85 2.10 0.89
CA PHE A 211 8.89 1.79 1.95
C PHE A 211 9.59 1.69 3.30
N ILE A 212 8.92 2.16 4.34
CA ILE A 212 9.37 2.04 5.73
C ILE A 212 8.34 1.28 6.56
N LEU A 213 8.78 0.53 7.56
CA LEU A 213 7.90 0.12 8.64
C LEU A 213 7.46 1.37 9.39
N ARG A 214 6.17 1.69 9.34
CA ARG A 214 5.67 3.02 9.74
C ARG A 214 5.63 3.20 11.26
N TYR A 215 5.23 2.16 11.97
CA TYR A 215 5.02 2.18 13.42
C TYR A 215 5.91 1.16 14.14
N PRO A 216 7.25 1.40 14.15
CA PRO A 216 8.18 0.47 14.77
C PRO A 216 8.05 0.48 16.29
N SER A 217 8.24 -0.68 16.93
CA SER A 217 8.21 -0.83 18.37
C SER A 217 9.21 0.09 19.08
N GLY A 218 8.75 0.73 20.18
CA GLY A 218 9.53 1.69 20.96
C GLY A 218 9.48 3.12 20.45
N LYS A 219 8.67 3.40 19.43
CA LYS A 219 8.44 4.73 18.87
C LYS A 219 7.03 5.29 19.12
N GLU A 220 6.19 4.59 19.87
CA GLU A 220 4.77 4.92 20.09
C GLU A 220 4.59 6.34 20.64
N SER A 221 5.52 6.81 21.49
CA SER A 221 5.48 8.18 22.02
C SER A 221 5.78 9.28 20.99
N VAL A 222 6.37 8.92 19.84
CA VAL A 222 6.72 9.84 18.76
C VAL A 222 5.68 9.76 17.64
N THR A 223 5.32 8.54 17.25
CA THR A 223 4.33 8.31 16.16
C THR A 223 2.90 8.58 16.60
N GLY A 224 2.62 8.43 17.91
CA GLY A 224 1.27 8.55 18.48
C GLY A 224 0.37 7.36 18.19
N ALA A 225 0.91 6.28 17.60
CA ALA A 225 0.22 5.03 17.30
C ALA A 225 0.90 3.85 18.01
N GLU A 226 0.17 2.77 18.24
CA GLU A 226 0.74 1.51 18.69
C GLU A 226 1.68 0.93 17.62
N ALA A 227 2.58 0.02 18.01
CA ALA A 227 3.49 -0.62 17.08
C ALA A 227 2.72 -1.61 16.18
N GLU A 228 2.94 -1.50 14.88
CA GLU A 228 2.41 -2.40 13.85
C GLU A 228 3.59 -2.99 13.07
N ASN A 229 3.54 -4.27 12.75
CA ASN A 229 4.65 -4.96 12.07
C ASN A 229 4.39 -5.20 10.57
N ASP A 230 3.18 -4.97 10.10
CA ASP A 230 2.68 -5.19 8.76
C ASP A 230 2.36 -3.91 7.98
N HIS A 231 2.27 -2.76 8.66
CA HIS A 231 1.95 -1.47 8.07
C HIS A 231 3.19 -0.77 7.51
N TYR A 232 3.26 -0.68 6.19
CA TYR A 232 4.36 -0.04 5.45
C TYR A 232 3.90 1.23 4.77
N ARG A 233 4.72 2.28 4.89
CA ARG A 233 4.47 3.58 4.28
C ARG A 233 5.53 3.91 3.22
N TYR A 234 5.09 4.30 2.03
CA TYR A 234 5.97 4.85 1.00
C TYR A 234 6.38 6.28 1.32
N VAL A 235 7.69 6.53 1.32
CA VAL A 235 8.31 7.84 1.59
C VAL A 235 9.39 8.19 0.55
N GLY A 236 9.55 7.36 -0.49
CA GLY A 236 10.62 7.47 -1.48
C GLY A 236 11.93 6.85 -1.03
N LYS A 237 12.72 6.37 -1.99
CA LYS A 237 13.95 5.57 -1.73
C LYS A 237 15.00 6.32 -0.90
N GLU A 238 15.15 7.62 -1.10
CA GLU A 238 16.15 8.42 -0.37
C GLU A 238 15.76 8.57 1.11
N ALA A 239 14.53 8.98 1.39
CA ALA A 239 14.05 9.14 2.76
C ALA A 239 13.98 7.80 3.48
N ALA A 240 13.45 6.74 2.84
CA ALA A 240 13.38 5.40 3.39
C ALA A 240 14.76 4.87 3.82
N LYS A 241 15.78 5.09 2.99
CA LYS A 241 17.15 4.70 3.32
C LYS A 241 17.69 5.43 4.56
N VAL A 242 17.46 6.73 4.67
CA VAL A 242 17.92 7.51 5.83
C VAL A 242 17.20 7.06 7.11
N ILE A 243 15.87 6.88 7.03
CA ILE A 243 15.03 6.42 8.12
C ILE A 243 15.51 5.05 8.61
N HIS A 244 15.72 4.11 7.71
CA HIS A 244 16.23 2.78 8.02
C HIS A 244 17.63 2.83 8.65
N ASP A 245 18.59 3.52 8.02
CA ASP A 245 20.00 3.53 8.46
C ASP A 245 20.17 4.20 9.84
N GLN A 246 19.31 5.15 10.17
CA GLN A 246 19.35 5.86 11.45
C GLN A 246 18.43 5.22 12.53
N GLY A 247 17.56 4.29 12.16
CA GLY A 247 16.58 3.69 13.08
C GLY A 247 15.58 4.72 13.64
N ILE A 248 15.15 5.68 12.82
CA ILE A 248 14.21 6.75 13.15
C ILE A 248 12.85 6.49 12.50
N CYS A 249 11.80 7.18 12.94
CA CYS A 249 10.49 7.18 12.28
C CYS A 249 10.30 8.41 11.37
N LEU A 250 9.20 8.47 10.64
CA LEU A 250 8.89 9.56 9.69
C LEU A 250 8.87 10.92 10.38
N GLU A 251 8.29 11.03 11.56
CA GLU A 251 8.23 12.26 12.37
C GLU A 251 9.63 12.80 12.69
N GLU A 252 10.53 11.90 13.11
CA GLU A 252 11.91 12.26 13.43
C GLU A 252 12.66 12.71 12.17
N TYR A 253 12.46 12.01 11.05
CA TYR A 253 13.05 12.39 9.76
C TYR A 253 12.59 13.78 9.32
N LEU A 254 11.29 14.06 9.35
CA LEU A 254 10.73 15.36 8.96
C LEU A 254 11.22 16.48 9.88
N SER A 255 11.36 16.21 11.19
CA SER A 255 11.87 17.21 12.14
C SER A 255 13.33 17.59 11.93
N GLN A 256 14.13 16.74 11.29
CA GLN A 256 15.54 16.99 10.98
C GLN A 256 15.75 17.76 9.67
N ASN A 257 14.73 17.78 8.80
CA ASN A 257 14.82 18.35 7.44
C ASN A 257 13.94 19.59 7.23
N ASN A 258 13.31 20.10 8.31
CA ASN A 258 12.54 21.36 8.34
C ASN A 258 13.36 22.54 8.83
#